data_904168d5ef0a6f3d491063677997a802
#
_entry.id   904168d5ef0a6f3d491063677997a802
#
_cell.length_a   1.000
_cell.length_b   1.000
_cell.length_c   1.000
_cell.angle_alpha   90.00
_cell.angle_beta   90.00
_cell.angle_gamma   90.00
#
_symmetry.space_group_name_H-M   'P 1'
#
loop_
_entity.id
_entity.type
_entity.pdbx_description
1 polymer ?
#
loop_
_entity_poly.entity_id
_entity_poly.type
_entity_poly.pdbx_seq_one_letter_code
_entity_poly.pdbx_strand_id
1 'polypeptide(L)'
;VKAMEESYAEGVTDEFIKPIVHVENGKPVAVIEEGDVVIFFNYRNDRAKELTVVLTQQDMPEAGMHTIPGLQYFCMTPYDASFKGVHILFDKENVNNTLGEFLANVGKTQLHIAETEKYAHVTFFFNGGRETPFDSEERILVPSPKVATYDLKPEMSAFEVKDKLVDAINTKKFDFIVVNYANGDM
;
A
#
# COMPACT_ATOMS: atom_id res chain seq x y z
N VAL A 1 -17.45 -19.33 9.35
CA VAL A 1 -16.74 -20.60 9.08
C VAL A 1 -17.33 -21.23 7.82
N LYS A 2 -18.61 -21.61 7.78
CA LYS A 2 -19.22 -22.32 6.64
C LYS A 2 -19.02 -21.63 5.29
N ALA A 3 -19.25 -20.33 5.18
CA ALA A 3 -19.05 -19.57 3.93
C ALA A 3 -17.57 -19.55 3.47
N MET A 4 -16.63 -19.60 4.40
CA MET A 4 -15.19 -19.74 4.07
C MET A 4 -14.88 -21.15 3.57
N GLU A 5 -15.43 -22.18 4.22
CA GLU A 5 -15.28 -23.58 3.78
C GLU A 5 -15.85 -23.79 2.37
N GLU A 6 -16.99 -23.16 2.06
CA GLU A 6 -17.60 -23.16 0.73
C GLU A 6 -16.67 -22.48 -0.29
N SER A 7 -16.10 -21.30 0.04
CA SER A 7 -15.14 -20.61 -0.83
C SER A 7 -13.90 -21.46 -1.11
N TYR A 8 -13.36 -22.10 -0.08
CA TYR A 8 -12.20 -23.00 -0.23
C TYR A 8 -12.53 -24.21 -1.11
N ALA A 9 -13.74 -24.76 -0.97
CA ALA A 9 -14.20 -25.87 -1.83
C ALA A 9 -14.32 -25.47 -3.31
N GLU A 10 -14.58 -24.20 -3.58
CA GLU A 10 -14.59 -23.61 -4.93
C GLU A 10 -13.18 -23.23 -5.44
N GLY A 11 -12.13 -23.45 -4.65
CA GLY A 11 -10.75 -23.11 -5.00
C GLY A 11 -10.40 -21.63 -4.81
N VAL A 12 -11.28 -20.85 -4.15
CA VAL A 12 -11.02 -19.45 -3.81
C VAL A 12 -10.61 -19.37 -2.34
N THR A 13 -9.32 -19.16 -2.11
CA THR A 13 -8.69 -19.27 -0.79
C THR A 13 -8.04 -17.96 -0.35
N ASP A 14 -7.80 -17.83 0.96
CA ASP A 14 -7.00 -16.79 1.60
C ASP A 14 -7.39 -15.35 1.16
N GLU A 15 -6.47 -14.58 0.66
CA GLU A 15 -6.68 -13.18 0.22
C GLU A 15 -7.59 -13.02 -0.99
N PHE A 16 -7.90 -14.11 -1.69
CA PHE A 16 -8.79 -14.12 -2.86
C PHE A 16 -10.26 -14.34 -2.49
N ILE A 17 -10.57 -14.66 -1.23
CA ILE A 17 -11.96 -14.81 -0.76
C ILE A 17 -12.72 -13.49 -1.02
N LYS A 18 -13.83 -13.61 -1.73
CA LYS A 18 -14.69 -12.47 -2.01
C LYS A 18 -15.42 -12.00 -0.76
N PRO A 19 -15.78 -10.70 -0.67
CA PRO A 19 -16.55 -10.18 0.45
C PRO A 19 -17.81 -11.02 0.70
N ILE A 20 -18.03 -11.40 1.95
CA ILE A 20 -19.16 -12.22 2.40
C ILE A 20 -20.13 -11.34 3.19
N VAL A 21 -21.38 -11.28 2.76
CA VAL A 21 -22.44 -10.53 3.42
C VAL A 21 -23.43 -11.51 4.04
N HIS A 22 -23.67 -11.38 5.35
CA HIS A 22 -24.73 -12.13 6.03
C HIS A 22 -26.09 -11.53 5.69
N VAL A 23 -26.98 -12.35 5.17
CA VAL A 23 -28.29 -11.92 4.68
C VAL A 23 -29.39 -12.74 5.37
N GLU A 24 -30.40 -12.05 5.85
CA GLU A 24 -31.65 -12.67 6.34
C GLU A 24 -32.84 -12.08 5.59
N ASN A 25 -33.75 -12.94 5.14
CA ASN A 25 -34.93 -12.53 4.36
C ASN A 25 -34.60 -11.64 3.13
N GLY A 26 -33.45 -11.89 2.49
CA GLY A 26 -33.00 -11.15 1.30
C GLY A 26 -32.39 -9.78 1.59
N LYS A 27 -32.11 -9.44 2.84
CA LYS A 27 -31.49 -8.17 3.24
C LYS A 27 -30.25 -8.42 4.10
N PRO A 28 -29.19 -7.60 3.97
CA PRO A 28 -28.06 -7.62 4.90
C PRO A 28 -28.55 -7.48 6.34
N VAL A 29 -27.98 -8.28 7.24
CA VAL A 29 -28.31 -8.23 8.68
C VAL A 29 -27.84 -6.94 9.32
N ALA A 30 -26.69 -6.44 8.85
CA ALA A 30 -26.13 -5.15 9.26
C ALA A 30 -25.36 -4.54 8.09
N VAL A 31 -25.37 -3.22 8.06
CA VAL A 31 -24.54 -2.37 7.16
C VAL A 31 -23.99 -1.24 8.02
N ILE A 32 -22.94 -0.57 7.50
CA ILE A 32 -22.41 0.64 8.15
C ILE A 32 -23.35 1.79 7.83
N GLU A 33 -23.81 2.52 8.83
CA GLU A 33 -24.76 3.61 8.70
C GLU A 33 -24.20 4.94 9.24
N GLU A 34 -24.86 6.03 8.91
CA GLU A 34 -24.53 7.36 9.45
C GLU A 34 -24.52 7.36 10.98
N GLY A 35 -23.47 7.92 11.58
CA GLY A 35 -23.30 7.99 13.02
C GLY A 35 -22.67 6.75 13.66
N ASP A 36 -22.42 5.71 12.89
CA ASP A 36 -21.72 4.52 13.39
C ASP A 36 -20.28 4.82 13.79
N VAL A 37 -19.76 3.98 14.68
CA VAL A 37 -18.36 3.97 15.08
C VAL A 37 -17.64 2.83 14.37
N VAL A 38 -16.65 3.15 13.55
CA VAL A 38 -15.79 2.18 12.88
C VAL A 38 -14.39 2.24 13.46
N ILE A 39 -13.90 1.12 13.97
CA ILE A 39 -12.51 0.93 14.36
C ILE A 39 -11.85 0.05 13.32
N PHE A 40 -10.99 0.64 12.49
CA PHE A 40 -10.27 -0.11 11.49
C PHE A 40 -9.02 -0.74 12.12
N PHE A 41 -9.18 -1.99 12.56
CA PHE A 41 -8.16 -2.74 13.27
C PHE A 41 -7.10 -3.28 12.30
N ASN A 42 -6.37 -2.37 11.65
CA ASN A 42 -5.30 -2.70 10.72
C ASN A 42 -4.10 -1.79 10.95
N TYR A 43 -2.97 -2.38 11.34
CA TYR A 43 -1.77 -1.61 11.67
C TYR A 43 -1.02 -1.12 10.42
N ARG A 44 -0.95 -1.93 9.36
CA ARG A 44 -0.38 -1.54 8.07
C ARG A 44 -1.31 -0.58 7.34
N ASN A 45 -0.73 0.42 6.69
CA ASN A 45 -1.47 1.50 6.06
C ASN A 45 -1.65 1.35 4.54
N ASP A 46 -0.86 0.53 3.87
CA ASP A 46 -0.80 0.42 2.41
C ASP A 46 -2.18 0.18 1.76
N ARG A 47 -2.88 -0.91 2.10
CA ARG A 47 -4.23 -1.21 1.59
C ARG A 47 -5.35 -0.66 2.48
N ALA A 48 -5.08 -0.38 3.77
CA ALA A 48 -6.06 0.16 4.70
C ALA A 48 -6.57 1.54 4.26
N LYS A 49 -5.73 2.34 3.60
CA LYS A 49 -6.12 3.64 3.09
C LYS A 49 -7.20 3.57 2.01
N GLU A 50 -7.26 2.50 1.19
CA GLU A 50 -8.27 2.35 0.14
C GLU A 50 -9.70 2.34 0.71
N LEU A 51 -9.97 1.51 1.74
CA LEU A 51 -11.27 1.47 2.42
C LEU A 51 -11.55 2.76 3.18
N THR A 52 -10.53 3.37 3.77
CA THR A 52 -10.69 4.67 4.45
C THR A 52 -11.14 5.75 3.46
N VAL A 53 -10.56 5.78 2.26
CA VAL A 53 -10.95 6.74 1.21
C VAL A 53 -12.42 6.58 0.86
N VAL A 54 -12.87 5.39 0.50
CA VAL A 54 -14.25 5.17 0.03
C VAL A 54 -15.30 5.32 1.12
N LEU A 55 -14.95 5.12 2.39
CA LEU A 55 -15.89 5.29 3.50
C LEU A 55 -15.96 6.72 4.02
N THR A 56 -14.87 7.51 3.88
CA THR A 56 -14.78 8.80 4.59
C THR A 56 -14.29 9.99 3.76
N GLN A 57 -13.57 9.79 2.64
CA GLN A 57 -12.89 10.88 1.94
C GLN A 57 -13.47 11.21 0.57
N GLN A 58 -13.81 10.20 -0.23
CA GLN A 58 -14.21 10.40 -1.61
C GLN A 58 -15.21 9.36 -2.09
N ASP A 59 -16.30 9.82 -2.71
CA ASP A 59 -17.23 8.95 -3.41
C ASP A 59 -16.56 8.31 -4.64
N MET A 60 -16.84 7.02 -4.85
CA MET A 60 -16.39 6.25 -6.02
C MET A 60 -17.58 5.53 -6.65
N PRO A 61 -18.45 6.27 -7.35
CA PRO A 61 -19.70 5.73 -7.91
C PRO A 61 -19.46 4.62 -8.95
N GLU A 62 -18.33 4.64 -9.64
CA GLU A 62 -17.91 3.58 -10.57
C GLU A 62 -17.67 2.23 -9.87
N ALA A 63 -17.35 2.26 -8.58
CA ALA A 63 -17.22 1.10 -7.71
C ALA A 63 -18.47 0.84 -6.86
N GLY A 64 -19.54 1.64 -7.06
CA GLY A 64 -20.76 1.58 -6.25
C GLY A 64 -20.57 2.04 -4.80
N MET A 65 -19.52 2.83 -4.52
CA MET A 65 -19.17 3.28 -3.18
C MET A 65 -19.47 4.77 -2.99
N HIS A 66 -20.05 5.07 -1.83
CA HIS A 66 -20.30 6.44 -1.37
C HIS A 66 -19.76 6.60 0.05
N THR A 67 -19.24 7.78 0.33
CA THR A 67 -18.84 8.14 1.71
C THR A 67 -20.06 8.15 2.63
N ILE A 68 -19.85 7.80 3.88
CA ILE A 68 -20.92 7.74 4.89
C ILE A 68 -20.80 8.98 5.79
N PRO A 69 -21.73 9.95 5.69
CA PRO A 69 -21.69 11.15 6.50
C PRO A 69 -21.77 10.86 8.00
N GLY A 70 -21.09 11.63 8.83
CA GLY A 70 -21.16 11.48 10.30
C GLY A 70 -20.52 10.24 10.87
N LEU A 71 -19.85 9.42 10.05
CA LEU A 71 -19.16 8.22 10.51
C LEU A 71 -18.02 8.59 11.47
N GLN A 72 -18.00 7.98 12.64
CA GLN A 72 -16.89 8.10 13.59
C GLN A 72 -15.82 7.06 13.26
N TYR A 73 -14.85 7.45 12.43
CA TYR A 73 -13.88 6.52 11.88
C TYR A 73 -12.52 6.61 12.59
N PHE A 74 -12.09 5.47 13.13
CA PHE A 74 -10.83 5.34 13.88
C PHE A 74 -9.85 4.48 13.08
N CYS A 75 -8.75 5.09 12.65
CA CYS A 75 -7.61 4.40 12.08
C CYS A 75 -6.69 3.88 13.21
N MET A 76 -6.21 2.66 13.11
CA MET A 76 -5.24 2.13 14.07
C MET A 76 -3.97 2.98 14.10
N THR A 77 -3.47 3.36 12.91
CA THR A 77 -2.30 4.24 12.72
C THR A 77 -2.61 5.30 11.66
N PRO A 78 -1.80 6.34 11.48
CA PRO A 78 -1.95 7.27 10.36
C PRO A 78 -1.82 6.54 9.02
N TYR A 79 -2.91 6.43 8.26
CA TYR A 79 -2.89 5.77 6.96
C TYR A 79 -2.47 6.71 5.83
N ASP A 80 -2.88 7.98 5.92
CA ASP A 80 -2.48 9.04 5.01
C ASP A 80 -2.60 10.39 5.72
N ALA A 81 -1.59 11.25 5.60
CA ALA A 81 -1.57 12.56 6.24
C ALA A 81 -2.60 13.55 5.67
N SER A 82 -3.13 13.26 4.48
CA SER A 82 -4.15 14.10 3.83
C SER A 82 -5.57 13.83 4.32
N PHE A 83 -5.83 12.71 5.02
CA PHE A 83 -7.16 12.32 5.45
C PHE A 83 -7.73 13.30 6.48
N LYS A 84 -9.02 13.61 6.32
CA LYS A 84 -9.76 14.52 7.18
C LYS A 84 -10.91 13.81 7.88
N GLY A 85 -11.23 14.25 9.09
CA GLY A 85 -12.36 13.72 9.83
C GLY A 85 -12.20 12.28 10.34
N VAL A 86 -10.99 11.74 10.33
CA VAL A 86 -10.66 10.45 10.91
C VAL A 86 -9.89 10.63 12.22
N HIS A 87 -10.04 9.68 13.13
CA HIS A 87 -9.32 9.63 14.40
C HIS A 87 -8.16 8.64 14.31
N ILE A 88 -7.03 8.97 14.92
CA ILE A 88 -5.85 8.09 14.98
C ILE A 88 -5.75 7.54 16.42
N LEU A 89 -5.73 6.20 16.56
CA LEU A 89 -5.59 5.57 17.86
C LEU A 89 -4.15 5.55 18.37
N PHE A 90 -3.22 5.22 17.47
CA PHE A 90 -1.79 5.17 17.78
C PHE A 90 -1.03 6.00 16.74
N ASP A 91 -0.47 7.09 17.19
CA ASP A 91 0.36 7.91 16.32
C ASP A 91 1.66 7.17 15.97
N LYS A 92 2.20 7.44 14.81
CA LYS A 92 3.43 6.84 14.32
C LYS A 92 4.48 7.92 14.24
N GLU A 93 5.48 7.80 15.09
CA GLU A 93 6.66 8.64 14.96
C GLU A 93 7.45 8.28 13.70
N ASN A 94 7.80 9.28 12.92
CA ASN A 94 8.71 9.09 11.80
C ASN A 94 10.10 8.74 12.34
N VAL A 95 10.75 7.79 11.70
CA VAL A 95 12.13 7.42 12.05
C VAL A 95 13.07 8.46 11.44
N ASN A 96 13.75 9.19 12.30
CA ASN A 96 14.77 10.15 11.91
C ASN A 96 16.15 9.47 11.75
N ASN A 97 17.05 10.14 11.09
CA ASN A 97 18.42 9.66 10.85
C ASN A 97 18.45 8.29 10.14
N THR A 98 17.58 8.14 9.15
CA THR A 98 17.58 6.99 8.26
C THR A 98 18.83 6.99 7.38
N LEU A 99 19.14 5.85 6.75
CA LEU A 99 20.28 5.79 5.83
C LEU A 99 20.15 6.80 4.68
N GLY A 100 18.96 6.96 4.11
CA GLY A 100 18.70 7.94 3.05
C GLY A 100 18.96 9.38 3.51
N GLU A 101 18.50 9.73 4.72
CA GLU A 101 18.76 11.03 5.33
C GLU A 101 20.26 11.25 5.59
N PHE A 102 20.92 10.26 6.15
CA PHE A 102 22.37 10.35 6.40
C PHE A 102 23.16 10.57 5.13
N LEU A 103 22.86 9.80 4.07
CA LEU A 103 23.51 9.93 2.77
C LEU A 103 23.31 11.33 2.17
N ALA A 104 22.10 11.86 2.24
CA ALA A 104 21.81 13.23 1.79
C ALA A 104 22.60 14.27 2.58
N ASN A 105 22.63 14.15 3.92
CA ASN A 105 23.37 15.08 4.79
C ASN A 105 24.88 15.11 4.55
N VAL A 106 25.45 14.01 4.07
CA VAL A 106 26.88 13.95 3.68
C VAL A 106 27.10 14.18 2.19
N GLY A 107 26.09 14.64 1.47
CA GLY A 107 26.17 15.04 0.05
C GLY A 107 26.33 13.87 -0.92
N LYS A 108 25.88 12.66 -0.54
CA LYS A 108 25.93 11.47 -1.39
C LYS A 108 24.68 11.36 -2.25
N THR A 109 24.89 10.96 -3.50
CA THR A 109 23.81 10.72 -4.46
C THR A 109 23.26 9.32 -4.30
N GLN A 110 21.92 9.18 -4.37
CA GLN A 110 21.26 7.91 -4.16
C GLN A 110 20.14 7.65 -5.19
N LEU A 111 20.00 6.38 -5.54
CA LEU A 111 18.92 5.89 -6.40
C LEU A 111 18.11 4.83 -5.66
N HIS A 112 16.80 5.01 -5.67
CA HIS A 112 15.83 4.04 -5.15
C HIS A 112 15.01 3.49 -6.32
N ILE A 113 15.10 2.17 -6.57
CA ILE A 113 14.45 1.54 -7.71
C ILE A 113 13.71 0.27 -7.31
N ALA A 114 12.47 0.16 -7.74
CA ALA A 114 11.67 -1.05 -7.62
C ALA A 114 10.50 -1.02 -8.61
N GLU A 115 9.86 -2.17 -8.78
CA GLU A 115 8.55 -2.23 -9.41
C GLU A 115 7.42 -1.88 -8.43
N THR A 116 6.19 -1.63 -8.91
CA THR A 116 5.07 -1.07 -8.15
C THR A 116 4.87 -1.73 -6.78
N GLU A 117 4.87 -3.07 -6.72
CA GLU A 117 4.61 -3.82 -5.49
C GLU A 117 5.67 -3.61 -4.39
N LYS A 118 6.86 -3.19 -4.76
CA LYS A 118 7.97 -2.96 -3.83
C LYS A 118 8.47 -1.51 -3.79
N TYR A 119 7.83 -0.61 -4.53
CA TYR A 119 8.26 0.78 -4.59
C TYR A 119 8.19 1.49 -3.23
N ALA A 120 7.10 1.33 -2.51
CA ALA A 120 6.96 1.91 -1.18
C ALA A 120 8.03 1.40 -0.20
N HIS A 121 8.49 0.15 -0.38
CA HIS A 121 9.51 -0.45 0.48
C HIS A 121 10.89 0.21 0.34
N VAL A 122 11.24 0.64 -0.87
CA VAL A 122 12.51 1.34 -1.14
C VAL A 122 12.39 2.87 -1.04
N THR A 123 11.20 3.41 -0.84
CA THR A 123 10.94 4.86 -0.71
C THR A 123 10.37 5.22 0.65
N PHE A 124 9.08 5.20 0.82
CA PHE A 124 8.40 5.59 2.05
C PHE A 124 8.93 4.86 3.29
N PHE A 125 8.97 3.53 3.26
CA PHE A 125 9.42 2.75 4.42
C PHE A 125 10.93 2.86 4.65
N PHE A 126 11.72 2.82 3.59
CA PHE A 126 13.17 3.00 3.68
C PHE A 126 13.56 4.37 4.25
N ASN A 127 12.77 5.40 3.92
CA ASN A 127 12.95 6.77 4.40
C ASN A 127 12.24 7.05 5.75
N GLY A 128 11.85 6.00 6.47
CA GLY A 128 11.31 6.13 7.83
C GLY A 128 9.91 6.72 7.92
N GLY A 129 9.10 6.59 6.86
CA GLY A 129 7.75 7.13 6.77
C GLY A 129 7.65 8.47 6.04
N ARG A 130 8.72 8.88 5.36
CA ARG A 130 8.76 10.13 4.57
C ARG A 130 8.44 9.85 3.11
N GLU A 131 7.40 10.52 2.58
CA GLU A 131 7.03 10.44 1.16
C GLU A 131 7.96 11.24 0.26
N THR A 132 8.38 12.43 0.71
CA THR A 132 9.21 13.34 -0.08
C THR A 132 10.63 12.80 -0.18
N PRO A 133 11.24 12.72 -1.37
CA PRO A 133 12.65 12.37 -1.51
C PRO A 133 13.57 13.27 -0.68
N PHE A 134 14.70 12.73 -0.26
CA PHE A 134 15.79 13.54 0.27
C PHE A 134 16.54 14.26 -0.85
N ASP A 135 17.32 15.26 -0.50
CA ASP A 135 18.21 15.91 -1.45
C ASP A 135 19.14 14.87 -2.08
N SER A 136 19.35 14.97 -3.39
CA SER A 136 20.15 14.01 -4.17
C SER A 136 19.62 12.56 -4.20
N GLU A 137 18.34 12.34 -3.85
CA GLU A 137 17.63 11.08 -4.03
C GLU A 137 16.84 11.08 -5.32
N GLU A 138 17.14 10.13 -6.20
CA GLU A 138 16.36 9.85 -7.40
C GLU A 138 15.59 8.56 -7.25
N ARG A 139 14.43 8.48 -7.89
CA ARG A 139 13.53 7.34 -7.81
C ARG A 139 13.17 6.83 -9.19
N ILE A 140 13.23 5.51 -9.37
CA ILE A 140 12.74 4.84 -10.58
C ILE A 140 11.66 3.85 -10.20
N LEU A 141 10.44 4.12 -10.65
CA LEU A 141 9.31 3.20 -10.57
C LEU A 141 9.19 2.43 -11.88
N VAL A 142 9.16 1.11 -11.80
CA VAL A 142 8.82 0.23 -12.92
C VAL A 142 7.41 -0.31 -12.67
N PRO A 143 6.45 -0.16 -13.60
CA PRO A 143 5.12 -0.72 -13.42
C PRO A 143 5.16 -2.24 -13.26
N SER A 144 4.50 -2.79 -12.25
CA SER A 144 4.26 -4.23 -12.15
C SER A 144 3.27 -4.69 -13.21
N PRO A 145 3.33 -5.95 -13.68
CA PRO A 145 2.43 -6.46 -14.70
C PRO A 145 0.98 -6.49 -14.19
N LYS A 146 0.04 -6.14 -15.07
CA LYS A 146 -1.40 -6.16 -14.79
C LYS A 146 -1.96 -7.57 -15.05
N VAL A 147 -1.71 -8.49 -14.14
CA VAL A 147 -2.23 -9.85 -14.14
C VAL A 147 -3.10 -10.08 -12.91
N ALA A 148 -3.98 -11.08 -12.93
CA ALA A 148 -4.86 -11.37 -11.80
C ALA A 148 -4.06 -11.85 -10.58
N THR A 149 -3.04 -12.68 -10.81
CA THR A 149 -2.12 -13.23 -9.81
C THR A 149 -0.74 -13.36 -10.41
N TYR A 150 0.32 -13.23 -9.63
CA TYR A 150 1.68 -13.17 -10.17
C TYR A 150 2.28 -14.53 -10.53
N ASP A 151 1.65 -15.66 -10.14
CA ASP A 151 1.94 -16.99 -10.69
C ASP A 151 1.73 -17.07 -12.21
N LEU A 152 0.86 -16.22 -12.76
CA LEU A 152 0.67 -16.09 -14.22
C LEU A 152 1.83 -15.37 -14.92
N LYS A 153 2.64 -14.63 -14.16
CA LYS A 153 3.83 -13.94 -14.65
C LYS A 153 4.90 -13.85 -13.55
N PRO A 154 5.52 -14.97 -13.16
CA PRO A 154 6.40 -15.04 -11.99
C PRO A 154 7.66 -14.16 -12.10
N GLU A 155 8.15 -13.88 -13.32
CA GLU A 155 9.23 -12.92 -13.52
C GLU A 155 8.82 -11.46 -13.25
N MET A 156 7.50 -11.19 -13.19
CA MET A 156 6.97 -9.84 -12.97
C MET A 156 7.65 -8.79 -13.87
N SER A 157 8.21 -7.73 -13.31
CA SER A 157 8.97 -6.72 -14.06
C SER A 157 10.48 -6.76 -13.77
N ALA A 158 11.00 -7.90 -13.27
CA ALA A 158 12.39 -8.03 -12.85
C ALA A 158 13.40 -7.71 -13.96
N PHE A 159 13.12 -8.09 -15.21
CA PHE A 159 14.01 -7.81 -16.33
C PHE A 159 14.12 -6.31 -16.63
N GLU A 160 12.99 -5.57 -16.61
CA GLU A 160 13.00 -4.14 -16.80
C GLU A 160 13.68 -3.41 -15.63
N VAL A 161 13.42 -3.84 -14.39
CA VAL A 161 14.13 -3.32 -13.20
C VAL A 161 15.64 -3.53 -13.36
N LYS A 162 16.06 -4.74 -13.75
CA LYS A 162 17.47 -5.07 -13.99
C LYS A 162 18.09 -4.17 -15.06
N ASP A 163 17.42 -3.98 -16.21
CA ASP A 163 17.98 -3.18 -17.31
C ASP A 163 18.17 -1.71 -16.86
N LYS A 164 17.17 -1.10 -16.24
CA LYS A 164 17.27 0.26 -15.69
C LYS A 164 18.33 0.38 -14.58
N LEU A 165 18.47 -0.65 -13.75
CA LEU A 165 19.50 -0.71 -12.71
C LEU A 165 20.90 -0.74 -13.31
N VAL A 166 21.13 -1.61 -14.31
CA VAL A 166 22.43 -1.71 -15.01
C VAL A 166 22.78 -0.40 -15.71
N ASP A 167 21.80 0.22 -16.36
CA ASP A 167 21.99 1.54 -16.98
C ASP A 167 22.39 2.58 -15.94
N ALA A 168 21.68 2.64 -14.82
CA ALA A 168 22.00 3.56 -13.72
C ALA A 168 23.40 3.34 -13.15
N ILE A 169 23.82 2.09 -12.93
CA ILE A 169 25.19 1.75 -12.50
C ILE A 169 26.24 2.24 -13.50
N ASN A 170 25.99 2.03 -14.79
CA ASN A 170 26.92 2.42 -15.85
C ASN A 170 27.10 3.94 -15.94
N THR A 171 26.13 4.74 -15.52
CA THR A 171 26.27 6.20 -15.47
C THR A 171 27.30 6.68 -14.46
N LYS A 172 27.61 5.86 -13.45
CA LYS A 172 28.45 6.22 -12.29
C LYS A 172 27.98 7.48 -11.55
N LYS A 173 26.69 7.81 -11.67
CA LYS A 173 26.08 9.01 -11.09
C LYS A 173 25.81 8.84 -9.59
N PHE A 174 25.50 7.61 -9.16
CA PHE A 174 25.03 7.34 -7.83
C PHE A 174 26.11 6.73 -6.94
N ASP A 175 26.27 7.27 -5.74
CA ASP A 175 27.15 6.72 -4.70
C ASP A 175 26.48 5.50 -4.02
N PHE A 176 25.15 5.48 -3.95
CA PHE A 176 24.35 4.43 -3.33
C PHE A 176 23.12 4.09 -4.16
N ILE A 177 22.82 2.82 -4.26
CA ILE A 177 21.62 2.33 -4.97
C ILE A 177 20.92 1.31 -4.09
N VAL A 178 19.62 1.50 -3.86
CA VAL A 178 18.74 0.51 -3.25
C VAL A 178 17.76 -0.04 -4.28
N VAL A 179 17.69 -1.36 -4.37
CA VAL A 179 16.77 -2.09 -5.24
C VAL A 179 16.04 -3.15 -4.45
N ASN A 180 14.76 -3.34 -4.78
CA ASN A 180 13.97 -4.44 -4.24
C ASN A 180 13.26 -5.15 -5.39
N TYR A 181 13.61 -6.42 -5.61
CA TYR A 181 12.94 -7.30 -6.56
C TYR A 181 11.74 -7.98 -5.88
N ALA A 182 10.58 -7.95 -6.53
CA ALA A 182 9.34 -8.44 -5.93
C ALA A 182 9.22 -9.97 -5.92
N ASN A 183 9.92 -10.65 -6.81
CA ASN A 183 9.71 -12.06 -7.17
C ASN A 183 9.81 -13.08 -6.03
N GLY A 184 10.52 -12.80 -4.97
CA GLY A 184 10.67 -13.73 -3.84
C GLY A 184 9.56 -13.63 -2.80
N ASP A 185 8.64 -12.67 -2.95
CA ASP A 185 7.63 -12.30 -1.96
C ASP A 185 6.19 -12.28 -2.52
N MET A 186 6.05 -12.24 -3.85
CA MET A 186 4.75 -12.09 -4.53
C MET A 186 4.32 -13.38 -5.21
#